data_c8c6386d5b34b33227c648d0a48339be
#
_entry.id   c8c6386d5b34b33227c648d0a48339be
#
_cell.length_a   1.000
_cell.length_b   1.000
_cell.length_c   1.000
_cell.angle_alpha   90.00
_cell.angle_beta   90.00
_cell.angle_gamma   90.00
#
_symmetry.space_group_name_H-M   'P 1'
#
loop_
_entity.id
_entity.type
_entity.pdbx_description
1 polymer ?
#
loop_
_entity_poly.entity_id
_entity_poly.type
_entity_poly.pdbx_seq_one_letter_code
_entity_poly.pdbx_strand_id
1 'polypeptide(L)'
;LNGNYSLHNVKDILFMYGADVIETPEFQDAFYQIHHVRTTVAVHSVNVAVISIVLCILLSRIHVRTDMKDVVRAALCHDLGIMGRHQKYRNNFECSQQHPVDSVEVAKKILDGYDDKTLNMIETHMWPVRPGRPRSVEGVIITLADKYAAVMEGTHRAYHTRHIVLASHQ
;
A
#
# COMPACT_ATOMS: atom_id res chain seq x y z
N LEU A 1 -12.20 17.68 -8.30
CA LEU A 1 -10.90 18.31 -8.52
C LEU A 1 -10.17 17.53 -9.61
N ASN A 2 -10.19 18.07 -10.86
CA ASN A 2 -9.38 17.51 -11.95
C ASN A 2 -7.92 17.97 -11.74
N GLY A 3 -7.20 17.34 -10.84
CA GLY A 3 -5.77 17.53 -10.73
C GLY A 3 -5.09 16.98 -11.98
N ASN A 4 -4.26 17.79 -12.63
CA ASN A 4 -3.39 17.33 -13.72
C ASN A 4 -2.28 16.46 -13.13
N TYR A 5 -2.60 15.21 -12.81
CA TYR A 5 -1.60 14.25 -12.32
C TYR A 5 -0.63 13.89 -13.44
N SER A 6 0.66 13.99 -13.16
CA SER A 6 1.71 13.60 -14.09
C SER A 6 2.74 12.71 -13.40
N LEU A 7 3.52 11.97 -14.19
CA LEU A 7 4.60 11.12 -13.66
C LEU A 7 5.69 11.90 -12.93
N HIS A 8 5.80 13.22 -13.17
CA HIS A 8 6.74 14.09 -12.46
C HIS A 8 6.29 14.41 -11.01
N ASN A 9 5.00 14.24 -10.68
CA ASN A 9 4.41 14.64 -9.41
C ASN A 9 4.13 13.44 -8.48
N VAL A 10 4.65 12.25 -8.76
CA VAL A 10 4.34 11.03 -7.97
C VAL A 10 4.70 11.20 -6.51
N LYS A 11 5.85 11.81 -6.20
CA LYS A 11 6.26 12.11 -4.83
C LYS A 11 5.28 13.07 -4.15
N ASP A 12 4.91 14.14 -4.82
CA ASP A 12 4.00 15.16 -4.27
C ASP A 12 2.61 14.56 -4.01
N ILE A 13 2.13 13.70 -4.91
CA ILE A 13 0.85 12.97 -4.75
C ILE A 13 0.91 12.05 -3.53
N LEU A 14 2.01 11.29 -3.37
CA LEU A 14 2.19 10.40 -2.23
C LEU A 14 2.10 11.18 -0.91
N PHE A 15 2.83 12.29 -0.79
CA PHE A 15 2.82 13.08 0.44
C PHE A 15 1.51 13.86 0.62
N MET A 16 0.90 14.37 -0.46
CA MET A 16 -0.40 15.06 -0.38
C MET A 16 -1.50 14.19 0.23
N TYR A 17 -1.52 12.89 -0.07
CA TYR A 17 -2.59 11.99 0.34
C TYR A 17 -2.18 10.96 1.40
N GLY A 18 -0.91 10.84 1.69
CA GLY A 18 -0.39 9.78 2.57
C GLY A 18 0.48 10.27 3.73
N ALA A 19 0.82 11.57 3.81
CA ALA A 19 1.69 12.06 4.89
C ALA A 19 1.13 11.74 6.27
N ASP A 20 -0.17 11.95 6.48
CA ASP A 20 -0.85 11.67 7.74
C ASP A 20 -0.78 10.18 8.13
N VAL A 21 -0.83 9.25 7.17
CA VAL A 21 -0.65 7.82 7.41
C VAL A 21 0.81 7.49 7.73
N ILE A 22 1.76 8.06 6.95
CA ILE A 22 3.20 7.81 7.12
C ILE A 22 3.68 8.28 8.51
N GLU A 23 3.11 9.37 9.03
CA GLU A 23 3.47 9.94 10.33
C GLU A 23 2.87 9.18 11.53
N THR A 24 1.97 8.22 11.33
CA THR A 24 1.39 7.44 12.43
C THR A 24 2.44 6.53 13.09
N PRO A 25 2.33 6.28 14.40
CA PRO A 25 3.20 5.34 15.09
C PRO A 25 3.18 3.94 14.45
N GLU A 26 2.01 3.46 14.05
CA GLU A 26 1.82 2.16 13.40
C GLU A 26 2.62 2.05 12.11
N PHE A 27 2.64 3.10 11.30
CA PHE A 27 3.43 3.12 10.06
C PHE A 27 4.93 3.26 10.35
N GLN A 28 5.33 4.08 11.34
CA GLN A 28 6.73 4.24 11.73
C GLN A 28 7.31 2.93 12.29
N ASP A 29 6.55 2.17 13.07
CA ASP A 29 6.95 0.85 13.56
C ASP A 29 7.17 -0.14 12.40
N ALA A 30 6.45 0.01 11.30
CA ALA A 30 6.59 -0.83 10.12
C ALA A 30 7.96 -0.71 9.41
N PHE A 31 8.78 0.30 9.70
CA PHE A 31 10.18 0.38 9.25
C PHE A 31 11.09 -0.62 9.95
N TYR A 32 10.71 -1.15 11.09
CA TYR A 32 11.54 -2.07 11.87
C TYR A 32 11.20 -3.55 11.63
N GLN A 33 10.11 -3.86 10.92
CA GLN A 33 9.76 -5.23 10.59
C GLN A 33 10.10 -5.57 9.13
N ILE A 34 10.96 -6.59 8.95
CA ILE A 34 11.26 -7.13 7.62
C ILE A 34 10.03 -7.88 7.09
N HIS A 35 9.63 -7.55 5.86
CA HIS A 35 8.53 -8.15 5.14
C HIS A 35 9.03 -9.19 4.12
N HIS A 36 9.78 -8.75 3.11
CA HIS A 36 10.44 -9.59 2.12
C HIS A 36 11.95 -9.48 2.30
N VAL A 37 12.70 -10.49 1.96
CA VAL A 37 14.15 -10.71 2.05
C VAL A 37 14.98 -9.57 2.68
N ARG A 38 14.83 -8.32 2.23
CA ARG A 38 15.55 -7.12 2.69
C ARG A 38 14.68 -5.87 2.80
N THR A 39 13.39 -5.98 2.50
CA THR A 39 12.45 -4.85 2.48
C THR A 39 11.62 -4.87 3.75
N THR A 40 11.45 -3.73 4.39
CA THR A 40 10.55 -3.60 5.54
C THR A 40 9.11 -3.42 5.09
N VAL A 41 8.14 -3.64 5.98
CA VAL A 41 6.71 -3.45 5.70
C VAL A 41 6.45 -2.02 5.21
N ALA A 42 7.02 -1.01 5.88
CA ALA A 42 6.84 0.39 5.47
C ALA A 42 7.39 0.68 4.07
N VAL A 43 8.60 0.21 3.76
CA VAL A 43 9.22 0.42 2.43
C VAL A 43 8.41 -0.28 1.35
N HIS A 44 7.94 -1.51 1.59
CA HIS A 44 7.04 -2.23 0.69
C HIS A 44 5.75 -1.44 0.45
N SER A 45 5.08 -0.98 1.50
CA SER A 45 3.84 -0.20 1.38
C SER A 45 4.03 1.09 0.58
N VAL A 46 5.17 1.80 0.76
CA VAL A 46 5.51 2.97 -0.06
C VAL A 46 5.73 2.58 -1.53
N ASN A 47 6.42 1.47 -1.81
CA ASN A 47 6.61 0.98 -3.18
C ASN A 47 5.26 0.67 -3.85
N VAL A 48 4.36 -0.02 -3.14
CA VAL A 48 3.01 -0.32 -3.63
C VAL A 48 2.23 0.97 -3.89
N ALA A 49 2.30 1.97 -3.01
CA ALA A 49 1.65 3.26 -3.21
C ALA A 49 2.20 3.98 -4.45
N VAL A 50 3.51 4.05 -4.62
CA VAL A 50 4.15 4.67 -5.80
C VAL A 50 3.73 3.99 -7.10
N ILE A 51 3.76 2.65 -7.15
CA ILE A 51 3.33 1.88 -8.33
C ILE A 51 1.84 2.13 -8.61
N SER A 52 1.01 2.13 -7.58
CA SER A 52 -0.44 2.39 -7.70
C SER A 52 -0.73 3.79 -8.24
N ILE A 53 0.00 4.83 -7.78
CA ILE A 53 -0.09 6.20 -8.32
C ILE A 53 0.23 6.20 -9.81
N VAL A 54 1.34 5.56 -10.22
CA VAL A 54 1.74 5.47 -11.63
C VAL A 54 0.66 4.80 -12.46
N LEU A 55 0.09 3.69 -12.00
CA LEU A 55 -0.99 2.99 -12.70
C LEU A 55 -2.24 3.87 -12.82
N CYS A 56 -2.64 4.59 -11.78
CA CYS A 56 -3.76 5.54 -11.82
C CYS A 56 -3.52 6.65 -12.86
N ILE A 57 -2.30 7.22 -12.91
CA ILE A 57 -1.93 8.24 -13.90
C ILE A 57 -2.00 7.68 -15.33
N LEU A 58 -1.52 6.46 -15.55
CA LEU A 58 -1.59 5.83 -16.88
C LEU A 58 -3.03 5.53 -17.30
N LEU A 59 -3.85 5.03 -16.38
CA LEU A 59 -5.26 4.75 -16.63
C LEU A 59 -6.07 6.03 -16.91
N SER A 60 -5.73 7.15 -16.28
CA SER A 60 -6.39 8.43 -16.53
C SER A 60 -6.23 8.90 -17.99
N ARG A 61 -5.12 8.53 -18.66
CA ARG A 61 -4.88 8.85 -20.09
C ARG A 61 -5.85 8.15 -21.04
N ILE A 62 -6.45 7.05 -20.59
CA ILE A 62 -7.49 6.32 -21.32
C ILE A 62 -8.88 6.53 -20.69
N HIS A 63 -9.04 7.66 -19.98
CA HIS A 63 -10.29 8.10 -19.37
C HIS A 63 -10.85 7.20 -18.26
N VAL A 64 -10.06 6.28 -17.69
CA VAL A 64 -10.45 5.54 -16.48
C VAL A 64 -10.23 6.44 -15.27
N ARG A 65 -11.31 6.70 -14.53
CA ARG A 65 -11.28 7.52 -13.32
C ARG A 65 -10.98 6.66 -12.10
N THR A 66 -10.10 7.12 -11.23
CA THR A 66 -9.75 6.48 -9.96
C THR A 66 -9.71 7.54 -8.85
N ASP A 67 -10.02 7.13 -7.63
CA ASP A 67 -9.83 7.99 -6.47
C ASP A 67 -8.39 7.86 -5.97
N MET A 68 -7.57 8.84 -6.30
CA MET A 68 -6.14 8.85 -5.99
C MET A 68 -5.88 8.86 -4.49
N LYS A 69 -6.70 9.59 -3.71
CA LYS A 69 -6.56 9.67 -2.26
C LYS A 69 -6.78 8.30 -1.62
N ASP A 70 -7.88 7.64 -1.98
CA ASP A 70 -8.21 6.32 -1.43
C ASP A 70 -7.16 5.27 -1.81
N VAL A 71 -6.66 5.31 -3.06
CA VAL A 71 -5.60 4.41 -3.52
C VAL A 71 -4.32 4.57 -2.71
N VAL A 72 -3.85 5.80 -2.50
CA VAL A 72 -2.62 6.06 -1.74
C VAL A 72 -2.77 5.57 -0.31
N ARG A 73 -3.87 5.93 0.35
CA ARG A 73 -4.13 5.57 1.75
C ARG A 73 -4.29 4.07 1.93
N ALA A 74 -5.06 3.41 1.06
CA ALA A 74 -5.21 1.96 1.10
C ALA A 74 -3.88 1.24 0.83
N ALA A 75 -3.08 1.69 -0.14
CA ALA A 75 -1.78 1.11 -0.44
C ALA A 75 -0.79 1.26 0.73
N LEU A 76 -0.79 2.38 1.45
CA LEU A 76 0.04 2.56 2.64
C LEU A 76 -0.39 1.66 3.81
N CYS A 77 -1.68 1.35 3.91
CA CYS A 77 -2.23 0.58 5.03
C CYS A 77 -2.29 -0.94 4.77
N HIS A 78 -2.19 -1.40 3.50
CA HIS A 78 -2.60 -2.76 3.11
C HIS A 78 -1.89 -3.87 3.90
N ASP A 79 -0.65 -3.65 4.35
CA ASP A 79 0.18 -4.62 5.04
C ASP A 79 0.47 -4.30 6.51
N LEU A 80 -0.10 -3.22 7.08
CA LEU A 80 0.17 -2.86 8.48
C LEU A 80 -0.30 -3.93 9.47
N GLY A 81 -1.28 -4.76 9.09
CA GLY A 81 -1.75 -5.89 9.90
C GLY A 81 -0.73 -7.01 10.06
N ILE A 82 0.30 -7.09 9.19
CA ILE A 82 1.33 -8.13 9.25
C ILE A 82 2.32 -7.93 10.41
N MET A 83 2.28 -6.77 11.05
CA MET A 83 3.16 -6.46 12.17
C MET A 83 3.06 -7.52 13.29
N GLY A 84 4.23 -7.99 13.76
CA GLY A 84 4.30 -9.07 14.74
C GLY A 84 3.99 -10.47 14.17
N ARG A 85 4.14 -10.68 12.85
CA ARG A 85 3.74 -11.90 12.14
C ARG A 85 4.18 -13.21 12.79
N HIS A 86 5.38 -13.25 13.34
CA HIS A 86 5.94 -14.47 13.95
C HIS A 86 5.27 -14.87 15.28
N GLN A 87 4.61 -13.92 15.94
CA GLN A 87 3.82 -14.15 17.15
C GLN A 87 2.33 -14.35 16.83
N LYS A 88 1.83 -13.72 15.75
CA LYS A 88 0.41 -13.74 15.37
C LYS A 88 0.01 -14.99 14.58
N TYR A 89 0.87 -15.43 13.65
CA TYR A 89 0.50 -16.46 12.66
C TYR A 89 1.40 -17.68 12.78
N ARG A 90 0.80 -18.87 12.72
CA ARG A 90 1.53 -20.15 12.83
C ARG A 90 2.40 -20.44 11.61
N ASN A 91 2.01 -19.93 10.44
CA ASN A 91 2.72 -20.15 9.17
C ASN A 91 2.39 -19.09 8.12
N ASN A 92 3.09 -19.12 7.00
CA ASN A 92 2.91 -18.14 5.92
C ASN A 92 1.53 -18.20 5.26
N PHE A 93 0.90 -19.37 5.21
CA PHE A 93 -0.44 -19.52 4.65
C PHE A 93 -1.47 -18.80 5.53
N GLU A 94 -1.46 -19.08 6.83
CA GLU A 94 -2.33 -18.38 7.79
C GLU A 94 -2.10 -16.86 7.75
N CYS A 95 -0.85 -16.43 7.70
CA CYS A 95 -0.49 -15.04 7.52
C CYS A 95 -1.14 -14.45 6.26
N SER A 96 -1.02 -15.11 5.12
CA SER A 96 -1.60 -14.62 3.85
C SER A 96 -3.13 -14.53 3.87
N GLN A 97 -3.80 -15.34 4.70
CA GLN A 97 -5.25 -15.30 4.84
C GLN A 97 -5.72 -14.22 5.83
N GLN A 98 -4.96 -13.95 6.87
CA GLN A 98 -5.42 -13.16 8.01
C GLN A 98 -4.89 -11.72 8.02
N HIS A 99 -3.63 -11.47 7.58
CA HIS A 99 -3.08 -10.12 7.67
C HIS A 99 -3.89 -9.05 6.90
N PRO A 100 -4.61 -9.36 5.77
CA PRO A 100 -5.45 -8.33 5.14
C PRO A 100 -6.59 -7.87 6.03
N VAL A 101 -7.17 -8.80 6.81
CA VAL A 101 -8.23 -8.46 7.78
C VAL A 101 -7.65 -7.64 8.93
N ASP A 102 -6.49 -8.05 9.44
CA ASP A 102 -5.80 -7.30 10.51
C ASP A 102 -5.38 -5.90 10.03
N SER A 103 -5.01 -5.76 8.74
CA SER A 103 -4.68 -4.47 8.11
C SER A 103 -5.91 -3.55 8.04
N VAL A 104 -7.09 -4.10 7.78
CA VAL A 104 -8.35 -3.32 7.85
C VAL A 104 -8.56 -2.77 9.25
N GLU A 105 -8.31 -3.57 10.29
CA GLU A 105 -8.48 -3.11 11.68
C GLU A 105 -7.46 -2.02 12.07
N VAL A 106 -6.22 -2.11 11.57
CA VAL A 106 -5.23 -1.03 11.72
C VAL A 106 -5.66 0.21 10.96
N ALA A 107 -6.08 0.07 9.70
CA ALA A 107 -6.53 1.18 8.87
C ALA A 107 -7.68 1.96 9.49
N LYS A 108 -8.68 1.26 10.08
CA LYS A 108 -9.79 1.90 10.80
C LYS A 108 -9.34 2.77 11.98
N LYS A 109 -8.19 2.48 12.58
CA LYS A 109 -7.66 3.25 13.72
C LYS A 109 -6.91 4.49 13.28
N ILE A 110 -6.15 4.39 12.18
CA ILE A 110 -5.21 5.44 11.77
C ILE A 110 -5.74 6.35 10.66
N LEU A 111 -6.73 5.90 9.87
CA LEU A 111 -7.29 6.71 8.80
C LEU A 111 -8.33 7.68 9.35
N ASP A 112 -8.06 8.96 9.16
CA ASP A 112 -9.08 9.99 9.36
C ASP A 112 -10.06 10.01 8.17
N GLY A 113 -11.13 9.24 8.30
CA GLY A 113 -12.14 8.98 7.26
C GLY A 113 -11.73 7.91 6.25
N TYR A 114 -12.61 6.96 6.09
CA TYR A 114 -12.54 5.86 5.11
C TYR A 114 -13.96 5.45 4.71
N ASP A 115 -14.08 4.79 3.56
CA ASP A 115 -15.32 4.18 3.10
C ASP A 115 -15.14 2.66 2.91
N ASP A 116 -16.24 1.97 2.61
CA ASP A 116 -16.23 0.53 2.37
C ASP A 116 -15.35 0.15 1.16
N LYS A 117 -15.17 1.05 0.20
CA LYS A 117 -14.30 0.85 -0.95
C LYS A 117 -12.84 0.81 -0.52
N THR A 118 -12.41 1.76 0.33
CA THR A 118 -11.05 1.81 0.89
C THR A 118 -10.74 0.56 1.70
N LEU A 119 -11.65 0.13 2.57
CA LEU A 119 -11.48 -1.09 3.35
C LEU A 119 -11.44 -2.34 2.47
N ASN A 120 -12.29 -2.41 1.43
CA ASN A 120 -12.28 -3.53 0.48
C ASN A 120 -10.96 -3.62 -0.29
N MET A 121 -10.35 -2.49 -0.69
CA MET A 121 -9.03 -2.48 -1.31
C MET A 121 -7.97 -3.14 -0.42
N ILE A 122 -7.96 -2.78 0.87
CA ILE A 122 -7.04 -3.35 1.87
C ILE A 122 -7.34 -4.83 2.08
N GLU A 123 -8.60 -5.21 2.30
CA GLU A 123 -8.98 -6.59 2.61
C GLU A 123 -8.69 -7.57 1.46
N THR A 124 -8.80 -7.10 0.22
CA THR A 124 -8.74 -7.99 -0.96
C THR A 124 -7.41 -7.95 -1.72
N HIS A 125 -6.40 -7.22 -1.23
CA HIS A 125 -5.12 -7.09 -1.93
C HIS A 125 -4.42 -8.44 -2.18
N MET A 126 -4.64 -9.43 -1.31
CA MET A 126 -4.08 -10.79 -1.47
C MET A 126 -4.80 -11.66 -2.49
N TRP A 127 -5.84 -11.15 -3.18
CA TRP A 127 -6.47 -11.91 -4.26
C TRP A 127 -5.45 -12.28 -5.38
N PRO A 128 -5.48 -13.50 -5.97
CA PRO A 128 -6.41 -14.61 -5.73
C PRO A 128 -5.97 -15.59 -4.63
N VAL A 129 -4.86 -15.35 -3.93
CA VAL A 129 -4.35 -16.25 -2.88
C VAL A 129 -5.35 -16.36 -1.71
N ARG A 130 -5.99 -15.23 -1.37
CA ARG A 130 -7.11 -15.19 -0.41
C ARG A 130 -8.43 -15.08 -1.17
N PRO A 131 -9.50 -15.79 -0.74
CA PRO A 131 -10.85 -15.59 -1.26
C PRO A 131 -11.33 -14.14 -1.05
N GLY A 132 -12.17 -13.66 -1.96
CA GLY A 132 -12.64 -12.27 -1.94
C GLY A 132 -11.91 -11.43 -2.99
N ARG A 133 -12.61 -11.09 -4.08
CA ARG A 133 -12.04 -10.31 -5.18
C ARG A 133 -12.20 -8.81 -4.94
N PRO A 134 -11.30 -7.98 -5.48
CA PRO A 134 -11.48 -6.53 -5.52
C PRO A 134 -12.80 -6.16 -6.20
N ARG A 135 -13.51 -5.17 -5.63
CA ARG A 135 -14.82 -4.70 -6.14
C ARG A 135 -14.70 -3.42 -6.97
N SER A 136 -13.51 -2.86 -7.06
CA SER A 136 -13.24 -1.61 -7.79
C SER A 136 -11.97 -1.73 -8.64
N VAL A 137 -11.80 -0.80 -9.57
CA VAL A 137 -10.57 -0.68 -10.38
C VAL A 137 -9.38 -0.41 -9.48
N GLU A 138 -9.55 0.43 -8.47
CA GLU A 138 -8.52 0.78 -7.50
C GLU A 138 -8.05 -0.45 -6.70
N GLY A 139 -8.97 -1.32 -6.30
CA GLY A 139 -8.63 -2.57 -5.63
C GLY A 139 -7.81 -3.51 -6.53
N VAL A 140 -8.12 -3.57 -7.81
CA VAL A 140 -7.30 -4.32 -8.80
C VAL A 140 -5.92 -3.68 -8.94
N ILE A 141 -5.83 -2.35 -8.97
CA ILE A 141 -4.55 -1.63 -9.04
C ILE A 141 -3.67 -1.99 -7.86
N ILE A 142 -4.18 -1.93 -6.61
CA ILE A 142 -3.41 -2.26 -5.41
C ILE A 142 -2.96 -3.72 -5.45
N THR A 143 -3.85 -4.65 -5.80
CA THR A 143 -3.53 -6.06 -5.93
C THR A 143 -2.40 -6.32 -6.92
N LEU A 144 -2.39 -5.65 -8.06
CA LEU A 144 -1.33 -5.79 -9.07
C LEU A 144 -0.03 -5.11 -8.63
N ALA A 145 -0.13 -3.92 -8.03
CA ALA A 145 1.01 -3.16 -7.53
C ALA A 145 1.75 -3.92 -6.41
N ASP A 146 1.01 -4.53 -5.47
CA ASP A 146 1.57 -5.38 -4.41
C ASP A 146 2.37 -6.55 -4.99
N LYS A 147 1.78 -7.32 -5.90
CA LYS A 147 2.46 -8.47 -6.50
C LYS A 147 3.67 -8.07 -7.32
N TYR A 148 3.58 -6.96 -8.04
CA TYR A 148 4.71 -6.44 -8.80
C TYR A 148 5.84 -5.98 -7.85
N ALA A 149 5.52 -5.25 -6.77
CA ALA A 149 6.48 -4.82 -5.77
C ALA A 149 7.18 -6.02 -5.12
N ALA A 150 6.41 -7.04 -4.70
CA ALA A 150 6.95 -8.26 -4.09
C ALA A 150 7.94 -9.00 -5.02
N VAL A 151 7.62 -9.11 -6.32
CA VAL A 151 8.53 -9.72 -7.31
C VAL A 151 9.80 -8.90 -7.47
N MET A 152 9.70 -7.58 -7.58
CA MET A 152 10.85 -6.69 -7.75
C MET A 152 11.76 -6.72 -6.52
N GLU A 153 11.20 -6.72 -5.34
CA GLU A 153 11.93 -6.77 -4.06
C GLU A 153 12.62 -8.12 -3.87
N GLY A 154 11.97 -9.22 -4.25
CA GLY A 154 12.54 -10.57 -4.21
C GLY A 154 13.70 -10.78 -5.20
N THR A 155 13.74 -10.04 -6.31
CA THR A 155 14.81 -10.12 -7.33
C THR A 155 15.98 -9.17 -7.11
N HIS A 156 16.11 -8.51 -5.96
CA HIS A 156 17.13 -7.49 -5.65
C HIS A 156 17.13 -6.23 -6.54
N ARG A 157 16.14 -6.04 -7.36
CA ARG A 157 15.90 -4.79 -8.10
C ARG A 157 15.08 -3.79 -7.28
N ALA A 158 15.29 -3.78 -5.94
CA ALA A 158 14.60 -2.85 -5.06
C ALA A 158 14.85 -1.41 -5.50
N TYR A 159 13.79 -0.71 -5.85
CA TYR A 159 13.82 0.73 -6.03
C TYR A 159 14.34 1.39 -4.75
N HIS A 160 15.26 2.33 -4.86
CA HIS A 160 15.79 3.11 -3.75
C HIS A 160 14.74 4.10 -3.19
N THR A 161 13.57 3.59 -2.83
CA THR A 161 12.48 4.39 -2.23
C THR A 161 12.83 4.92 -0.85
N ARG A 162 13.87 4.34 -0.22
CA ARG A 162 14.41 4.79 1.08
C ARG A 162 14.74 6.29 1.10
N HIS A 163 15.21 6.83 -0.03
CA HIS A 163 15.54 8.25 -0.16
C HIS A 163 14.32 9.18 -0.26
N ILE A 164 13.15 8.67 -0.63
CA ILE A 164 11.93 9.48 -0.75
C ILE A 164 11.37 9.81 0.64
N VAL A 165 11.36 8.85 1.55
CA VAL A 165 10.75 9.00 2.89
C VAL A 165 11.69 9.70 3.87
N LEU A 166 13.00 9.44 3.80
CA LEU A 166 13.99 10.05 4.72
C LEU A 166 14.31 11.53 4.40
N ALA A 167 14.01 12.00 3.18
CA ALA A 167 14.25 13.40 2.80
C ALA A 167 13.17 14.38 3.31
N SER A 168 12.12 13.91 3.96
CA SER A 168 11.06 14.75 4.54
C SER A 168 11.36 15.22 5.98
N HIS A 169 12.48 14.77 6.58
CA HIS A 169 12.89 15.11 7.95
C HIS A 169 14.15 15.99 8.02
N GLN A 170 14.51 16.69 6.91
CA GLN A 170 15.57 17.71 6.92
C GLN A 170 15.02 19.11 6.62
#